data_b3f396443bdd1d8cdb2e7b357b1bf2a0
#
_entry.id   b3f396443bdd1d8cdb2e7b357b1bf2a0
#
_cell.length_a   1.000
_cell.length_b   1.000
_cell.length_c   1.000
_cell.angle_alpha   90.00
_cell.angle_beta   90.00
_cell.angle_gamma   90.00
#
_symmetry.space_group_name_H-M   'P 1'
#
loop_
_entity.id
_entity.type
_entity.pdbx_description
1 polymer ?
#
loop_
_entity_poly.entity_id
_entity_poly.type
_entity_poly.pdbx_seq_one_letter_code
_entity_poly.pdbx_strand_id
1 'polypeptide(L)'
;MTKFQLKVFFQAAYEIILVFLQFFIIGLHFFQWELLPKKQIIQVNPISYFMGILIIIIAFIIMLVAIKDLGRNLSPFPRPRNNSNLVSTGIYRFIRHPMYYSLFFISFGVFIIKLSIYYLCLSISLALTIKFKIFLEE
;
A
#
# COMPACT_ATOMS: atom_id res chain seq x y z
N MET A 1 22.00 -11.76 -25.45
CA MET A 1 20.93 -11.88 -24.44
C MET A 1 19.80 -12.71 -25.01
N THR A 2 19.45 -13.83 -24.38
CA THR A 2 18.36 -14.68 -24.87
C THR A 2 17.00 -14.01 -24.60
N LYS A 3 15.96 -14.36 -25.39
CA LYS A 3 14.60 -13.85 -25.18
C LYS A 3 14.11 -14.08 -23.74
N PHE A 4 14.56 -15.16 -23.11
CA PHE A 4 14.26 -15.49 -21.71
C PHE A 4 14.89 -14.48 -20.74
N GLN A 5 16.17 -14.17 -20.91
CA GLN A 5 16.88 -13.19 -20.07
C GLN A 5 16.29 -11.80 -20.19
N LEU A 6 15.86 -11.42 -21.39
CA LEU A 6 15.18 -10.14 -21.63
C LEU A 6 13.84 -10.05 -20.87
N LYS A 7 13.03 -11.12 -20.91
CA LYS A 7 11.74 -11.19 -20.20
C LYS A 7 11.93 -11.07 -18.68
N VAL A 8 12.93 -11.79 -18.13
CA VAL A 8 13.25 -11.74 -16.69
C VAL A 8 13.72 -10.34 -16.28
N PHE A 9 14.54 -9.69 -17.11
CA PHE A 9 15.00 -8.32 -16.87
C PHE A 9 13.85 -7.30 -16.84
N PHE A 10 12.97 -7.32 -17.85
CA PHE A 10 11.81 -6.42 -17.88
C PHE A 10 10.87 -6.65 -16.69
N GLN A 11 10.64 -7.90 -16.32
CA GLN A 11 9.79 -8.23 -15.18
C GLN A 11 10.39 -7.71 -13.86
N ALA A 12 11.70 -7.85 -13.65
CA ALA A 12 12.38 -7.29 -12.48
C ALA A 12 12.32 -5.75 -12.47
N ALA A 13 12.47 -5.11 -13.63
CA ALA A 13 12.36 -3.66 -13.73
C ALA A 13 10.97 -3.15 -13.36
N TYR A 14 9.90 -3.81 -13.81
CA TYR A 14 8.53 -3.46 -13.41
C TYR A 14 8.30 -3.59 -11.91
N GLU A 15 8.80 -4.66 -11.29
CA GLU A 15 8.69 -4.86 -9.85
C GLU A 15 9.35 -3.71 -9.06
N ILE A 16 10.56 -3.31 -9.47
CA ILE A 16 11.28 -2.20 -8.85
C ILE A 16 10.50 -0.89 -9.02
N ILE A 17 10.02 -0.60 -10.22
CA ILE A 17 9.24 0.62 -10.51
C ILE A 17 7.98 0.69 -9.64
N LEU A 18 7.25 -0.42 -9.48
CA LEU A 18 6.05 -0.45 -8.64
C LEU A 18 6.36 -0.22 -7.16
N VAL A 19 7.47 -0.76 -6.66
CA VAL A 19 7.92 -0.49 -5.28
C VAL A 19 8.26 0.98 -5.11
N PHE A 20 9.03 1.58 -6.02
CA PHE A 20 9.35 3.00 -5.97
C PHE A 20 8.11 3.88 -6.06
N LEU A 21 7.19 3.56 -6.97
CA LEU A 21 5.91 4.28 -7.12
C LEU A 21 5.08 4.23 -5.84
N GLN A 22 5.00 3.06 -5.20
CA GLN A 22 4.31 2.88 -3.93
C GLN A 22 4.90 3.76 -2.83
N PHE A 23 6.23 3.75 -2.65
CA PHE A 23 6.90 4.58 -1.64
C PHE A 23 6.82 6.07 -1.97
N PHE A 24 6.86 6.43 -3.25
CA PHE A 24 6.66 7.80 -3.70
C PHE A 24 5.27 8.32 -3.35
N ILE A 25 4.21 7.55 -3.63
CA ILE A 25 2.83 7.92 -3.27
C ILE A 25 2.68 8.04 -1.75
N ILE A 26 3.27 7.13 -0.96
CA ILE A 26 3.27 7.21 0.49
C ILE A 26 3.99 8.48 0.96
N GLY A 27 5.14 8.80 0.37
CA GLY A 27 5.88 10.04 0.64
C GLY A 27 5.05 11.29 0.39
N LEU A 28 4.25 11.30 -0.67
CA LEU A 28 3.36 12.43 -0.99
C LEU A 28 2.29 12.69 0.09
N HIS A 29 1.93 11.71 0.91
CA HIS A 29 1.02 11.92 2.06
C HIS A 29 1.64 12.81 3.14
N PHE A 30 2.97 12.82 3.25
CA PHE A 30 3.70 13.64 4.22
C PHE A 30 4.06 15.03 3.63
N PHE A 31 4.17 15.11 2.30
CA PHE A 31 4.46 16.36 1.61
C PHE A 31 3.16 17.13 1.35
N GLN A 32 2.90 18.14 2.17
CA GLN A 32 1.85 19.12 1.90
C GLN A 32 2.36 20.15 0.89
N TRP A 33 2.29 19.81 -0.39
CA TRP A 33 2.65 20.77 -1.43
C TRP A 33 1.61 21.89 -1.50
N GLU A 34 2.03 23.11 -1.19
CA GLU A 34 1.15 24.30 -1.17
C GLU A 34 0.61 24.66 -2.56
N LEU A 35 1.26 24.17 -3.61
CA LEU A 35 0.90 24.43 -5.02
C LEU A 35 -0.32 23.64 -5.51
N LEU A 36 -0.75 22.59 -4.81
CA LEU A 36 -1.88 21.78 -5.25
C LEU A 36 -3.17 22.24 -4.56
N PRO A 37 -4.30 22.30 -5.30
CA PRO A 37 -5.56 22.74 -4.73
C PRO A 37 -6.00 21.81 -3.60
N LYS A 38 -5.87 22.27 -2.37
CA LYS A 38 -6.36 21.57 -1.16
C LYS A 38 -7.87 21.71 -1.02
N LYS A 39 -8.59 21.64 -2.13
CA LYS A 39 -10.05 21.79 -2.09
C LYS A 39 -10.64 20.66 -1.24
N GLN A 40 -11.16 21.02 -0.09
CA GLN A 40 -11.95 20.11 0.73
C GLN A 40 -13.24 19.80 -0.01
N ILE A 41 -13.59 18.52 -0.07
CA ILE A 41 -14.81 18.05 -0.72
C ILE A 41 -15.99 18.36 0.23
N ILE A 42 -15.76 18.15 1.52
CA ILE A 42 -16.74 18.33 2.59
C ILE A 42 -16.02 18.96 3.78
N GLN A 43 -16.73 19.76 4.55
CA GLN A 43 -16.21 20.34 5.78
C GLN A 43 -15.84 19.23 6.78
N VAL A 44 -14.60 19.25 7.26
CA VAL A 44 -14.12 18.27 8.24
C VAL A 44 -14.89 18.47 9.55
N ASN A 45 -15.49 17.42 10.04
CA ASN A 45 -16.20 17.43 11.32
C ASN A 45 -15.52 16.47 12.33
N PRO A 46 -15.80 16.57 13.63
CA PRO A 46 -15.19 15.71 14.64
C PRO A 46 -15.44 14.21 14.40
N ILE A 47 -16.55 13.85 13.80
CA ILE A 47 -16.92 12.46 13.51
C ILE A 47 -16.00 11.90 12.42
N SER A 48 -15.78 12.63 11.31
CA SER A 48 -14.88 12.19 10.24
C SER A 48 -13.45 12.08 10.75
N TYR A 49 -13.01 13.00 11.60
CA TYR A 49 -11.69 12.95 12.21
C TYR A 49 -11.52 11.71 13.08
N PHE A 50 -12.48 11.43 13.97
CA PHE A 50 -12.47 10.24 14.82
C PHE A 50 -12.49 8.94 14.00
N MET A 51 -13.35 8.85 12.99
CA MET A 51 -13.46 7.69 12.10
C MET A 51 -12.16 7.44 11.32
N GLY A 52 -11.54 8.49 10.81
CA GLY A 52 -10.29 8.37 10.08
C GLY A 52 -9.14 7.86 10.97
N ILE A 53 -9.04 8.37 12.20
CA ILE A 53 -8.06 7.88 13.18
C ILE A 53 -8.32 6.41 13.51
N LEU A 54 -9.56 6.03 13.74
CA LEU A 54 -9.93 4.65 14.07
C LEU A 54 -9.53 3.69 12.95
N ILE A 55 -9.80 4.06 11.69
CA ILE A 55 -9.39 3.29 10.51
C ILE A 55 -7.86 3.12 10.46
N ILE A 56 -7.10 4.20 10.68
CA ILE A 56 -5.64 4.17 10.68
C ILE A 56 -5.11 3.24 11.79
N ILE A 57 -5.64 3.34 13.00
CA ILE A 57 -5.21 2.50 14.14
C ILE A 57 -5.45 1.02 13.82
N ILE A 58 -6.64 0.66 13.36
CA ILE A 58 -6.98 -0.73 13.01
C ILE A 58 -6.07 -1.23 11.89
N ALA A 59 -5.90 -0.46 10.83
CA ALA A 59 -5.03 -0.82 9.71
C ALA A 59 -3.56 -0.97 10.14
N PHE A 60 -3.08 -0.12 11.03
CA PHE A 60 -1.73 -0.20 11.58
C PHE A 60 -1.52 -1.46 12.41
N ILE A 61 -2.50 -1.84 13.25
CA ILE A 61 -2.45 -3.10 14.02
C ILE A 61 -2.42 -4.30 13.06
N ILE A 62 -3.27 -4.32 12.02
CA ILE A 62 -3.26 -5.39 11.01
C ILE A 62 -1.89 -5.48 10.32
N MET A 63 -1.29 -4.34 10.00
CA MET A 63 0.04 -4.29 9.40
C MET A 63 1.12 -4.88 10.32
N LEU A 64 1.11 -4.53 11.61
CA LEU A 64 2.07 -5.08 12.58
C LEU A 64 1.92 -6.60 12.74
N VAL A 65 0.68 -7.09 12.82
CA VAL A 65 0.40 -8.53 12.87
C VAL A 65 0.89 -9.21 11.59
N ALA A 66 0.63 -8.63 10.42
CA ALA A 66 1.08 -9.18 9.15
C ALA A 66 2.61 -9.24 9.04
N ILE A 67 3.31 -8.20 9.48
CA ILE A 67 4.79 -8.17 9.51
C ILE A 67 5.32 -9.27 10.44
N LYS A 68 4.72 -9.41 11.63
CA LYS A 68 5.11 -10.45 12.59
C LYS A 68 4.93 -11.85 12.02
N ASP A 69 3.76 -12.12 11.41
CA ASP A 69 3.44 -13.44 10.85
C ASP A 69 4.30 -13.79 9.63
N LEU A 70 4.68 -12.78 8.83
CA LEU A 70 5.56 -12.95 7.67
C LEU A 70 7.02 -13.21 8.09
N GLY A 71 7.47 -12.60 9.18
CA GLY A 71 8.78 -12.82 9.78
C GLY A 71 9.92 -12.65 8.77
N ARG A 72 10.76 -13.70 8.63
CA ARG A 72 11.92 -13.70 7.73
C ARG A 72 11.57 -13.67 6.24
N ASN A 73 10.32 -13.93 5.88
CA ASN A 73 9.84 -13.89 4.49
C ASN A 73 9.45 -12.48 4.03
N LEU A 74 9.59 -11.47 4.90
CA LEU A 74 9.29 -10.08 4.56
C LEU A 74 10.14 -9.61 3.38
N SER A 75 9.47 -9.22 2.30
CA SER A 75 10.09 -8.61 1.13
C SER A 75 9.18 -7.52 0.56
N PRO A 76 9.70 -6.36 0.19
CA PRO A 76 8.92 -5.33 -0.51
C PRO A 76 8.68 -5.69 -1.97
N PHE A 77 9.38 -6.70 -2.49
CA PHE A 77 9.27 -7.14 -3.88
C PHE A 77 8.20 -8.22 -4.05
N PRO A 78 7.50 -8.25 -5.19
CA PRO A 78 6.45 -9.21 -5.49
C PRO A 78 6.92 -10.67 -5.50
N ARG A 79 8.19 -10.92 -5.85
CA ARG A 79 8.72 -12.29 -5.92
C ARG A 79 9.09 -12.83 -4.55
N PRO A 80 8.75 -14.10 -4.27
CA PRO A 80 9.23 -14.76 -3.07
C PRO A 80 10.76 -14.85 -3.10
N ARG A 81 11.36 -14.67 -1.94
CA ARG A 81 12.80 -14.82 -1.74
C ARG A 81 13.19 -16.28 -2.01
N ASN A 82 14.34 -16.52 -2.64
CA ASN A 82 14.88 -17.88 -2.77
C ASN A 82 14.91 -18.53 -1.38
N ASN A 83 14.27 -19.71 -1.23
CA ASN A 83 14.05 -20.42 0.03
C ASN A 83 12.95 -19.81 0.97
N SER A 84 12.04 -18.96 0.48
CA SER A 84 10.88 -18.56 1.27
C SER A 84 9.82 -19.66 1.25
N ASN A 85 9.33 -20.02 2.43
CA ASN A 85 8.16 -20.89 2.57
C ASN A 85 6.89 -20.06 2.44
N LEU A 86 5.88 -20.62 1.79
CA LEU A 86 4.57 -19.98 1.71
C LEU A 86 3.99 -19.85 3.13
N VAL A 87 3.80 -18.61 3.59
CA VAL A 87 3.18 -18.34 4.89
C VAL A 87 1.67 -18.43 4.74
N SER A 88 1.08 -19.49 5.28
CA SER A 88 -0.37 -19.72 5.32
C SER A 88 -0.94 -19.76 6.74
N THR A 89 -0.17 -19.27 7.72
CA THR A 89 -0.54 -19.22 9.15
C THR A 89 -0.88 -17.79 9.59
N GLY A 90 -1.48 -17.66 10.77
CA GLY A 90 -1.84 -16.35 11.31
C GLY A 90 -2.84 -15.60 10.44
N ILE A 91 -2.61 -14.29 10.25
CA ILE A 91 -3.49 -13.43 9.45
C ILE A 91 -3.52 -13.84 7.96
N TYR A 92 -2.43 -14.44 7.44
CA TYR A 92 -2.33 -14.91 6.05
C TYR A 92 -3.25 -16.09 5.74
N ARG A 93 -3.81 -16.74 6.75
CA ARG A 93 -4.85 -17.75 6.59
C ARG A 93 -6.18 -17.15 6.10
N PHE A 94 -6.46 -15.91 6.50
CA PHE A 94 -7.72 -15.22 6.22
C PHE A 94 -7.62 -14.24 5.06
N ILE A 95 -6.49 -13.56 4.96
CA ILE A 95 -6.24 -12.50 3.97
C ILE A 95 -4.90 -12.78 3.30
N ARG A 96 -4.87 -12.92 1.97
CA ARG A 96 -3.64 -13.21 1.22
C ARG A 96 -2.61 -12.07 1.24
N HIS A 97 -3.07 -10.84 1.22
CA HIS A 97 -2.23 -9.63 1.13
C HIS A 97 -2.55 -8.61 2.23
N PRO A 98 -2.45 -8.99 3.53
CA PRO A 98 -2.89 -8.12 4.63
C PRO A 98 -2.09 -6.81 4.70
N MET A 99 -0.79 -6.83 4.39
CA MET A 99 0.06 -5.63 4.37
C MET A 99 -0.40 -4.62 3.32
N TYR A 100 -0.80 -5.07 2.13
CA TYR A 100 -1.27 -4.19 1.07
C TYR A 100 -2.61 -3.55 1.42
N TYR A 101 -3.54 -4.31 1.98
CA TYR A 101 -4.80 -3.77 2.47
C TYR A 101 -4.58 -2.76 3.60
N SER A 102 -3.65 -3.02 4.52
CA SER A 102 -3.31 -2.10 5.60
C SER A 102 -2.79 -0.77 5.07
N LEU A 103 -1.87 -0.78 4.10
CA LEU A 103 -1.36 0.44 3.46
C LEU A 103 -2.47 1.24 2.80
N PHE A 104 -3.38 0.58 2.08
CA PHE A 104 -4.53 1.23 1.47
C PHE A 104 -5.43 1.88 2.54
N PHE A 105 -5.78 1.16 3.60
CA PHE A 105 -6.65 1.68 4.65
C PHE A 105 -6.00 2.81 5.45
N ILE A 106 -4.68 2.81 5.66
CA ILE A 106 -3.97 3.95 6.25
C ILE A 106 -4.12 5.18 5.36
N SER A 107 -3.86 5.06 4.06
CA SER A 107 -4.04 6.15 3.10
C SER A 107 -5.48 6.64 3.04
N PHE A 108 -6.44 5.73 3.03
CA PHE A 108 -7.86 6.05 3.04
C PHE A 108 -8.30 6.74 4.35
N GLY A 109 -7.77 6.32 5.49
CA GLY A 109 -8.00 6.98 6.78
C GLY A 109 -7.50 8.43 6.78
N VAL A 110 -6.33 8.70 6.18
CA VAL A 110 -5.84 10.08 6.00
C VAL A 110 -6.79 10.89 5.12
N PHE A 111 -7.31 10.30 4.03
CA PHE A 111 -8.35 10.95 3.23
C PHE A 111 -9.58 11.30 4.05
N ILE A 112 -10.09 10.40 4.89
CA ILE A 112 -11.26 10.65 5.76
C ILE A 112 -10.98 11.77 6.75
N ILE A 113 -9.77 11.89 7.29
CA ILE A 113 -9.37 12.98 8.19
C ILE A 113 -9.35 14.32 7.46
N LYS A 114 -8.84 14.36 6.24
CA LYS A 114 -8.61 15.61 5.48
C LYS A 114 -9.76 16.00 4.58
N LEU A 115 -10.56 15.04 4.12
CA LEU A 115 -11.68 15.17 3.17
C LEU A 115 -11.34 16.06 1.95
N SER A 116 -10.13 15.90 1.43
CA SER A 116 -9.59 16.67 0.31
C SER A 116 -9.44 15.81 -0.94
N ILE A 117 -9.71 16.40 -2.11
CA ILE A 117 -9.54 15.75 -3.42
C ILE A 117 -8.11 15.23 -3.59
N TYR A 118 -7.11 15.96 -3.10
CA TYR A 118 -5.71 15.53 -3.16
C TYR A 118 -5.48 14.17 -2.50
N TYR A 119 -5.94 13.99 -1.25
CA TYR A 119 -5.78 12.73 -0.52
C TYR A 119 -6.66 11.61 -1.09
N LEU A 120 -7.81 11.94 -1.68
CA LEU A 120 -8.62 10.97 -2.43
C LEU A 120 -7.85 10.43 -3.63
N CYS A 121 -7.26 11.30 -4.44
CA CYS A 121 -6.47 10.92 -5.60
C CYS A 121 -5.25 10.07 -5.20
N LEU A 122 -4.56 10.40 -4.10
CA LEU A 122 -3.45 9.59 -3.59
C LEU A 122 -3.92 8.20 -3.17
N SER A 123 -5.04 8.09 -2.46
CA SER A 123 -5.60 6.81 -2.03
C SER A 123 -6.01 5.92 -3.21
N ILE A 124 -6.61 6.51 -4.25
CA ILE A 124 -6.97 5.79 -5.48
C ILE A 124 -5.70 5.35 -6.23
N SER A 125 -4.72 6.22 -6.36
CA SER A 125 -3.45 5.90 -7.02
C SER A 125 -2.71 4.77 -6.31
N LEU A 126 -2.70 4.79 -4.97
CA LEU A 126 -2.12 3.72 -4.17
C LEU A 126 -2.89 2.40 -4.34
N ALA A 127 -4.23 2.44 -4.35
CA ALA A 127 -5.07 1.26 -4.57
C ALA A 127 -4.80 0.63 -5.95
N LEU A 128 -4.67 1.44 -7.00
CA LEU A 128 -4.34 0.96 -8.34
C LEU A 128 -2.94 0.33 -8.40
N THR A 129 -1.95 0.97 -7.78
CA THR A 129 -0.58 0.44 -7.71
C THR A 129 -0.54 -0.90 -6.97
N ILE A 130 -1.23 -1.00 -5.83
CA ILE A 130 -1.35 -2.24 -5.05
C ILE A 130 -2.07 -3.33 -5.85
N LYS A 131 -3.20 -2.99 -6.50
CA LYS A 131 -3.94 -3.95 -7.33
C LYS A 131 -3.07 -4.51 -8.46
N PHE A 132 -2.30 -3.65 -9.12
CA PHE A 132 -1.40 -4.07 -10.19
C PHE A 132 -0.28 -4.97 -9.66
N LYS A 133 0.23 -4.65 -8.47
CA LYS A 133 1.25 -5.46 -7.79
C LYS A 133 0.72 -6.85 -7.41
N ILE A 134 -0.47 -6.94 -6.83
CA ILE A 134 -1.14 -8.21 -6.53
C ILE A 134 -1.34 -9.04 -7.81
N PHE A 135 -1.79 -8.40 -8.89
CA PHE A 135 -1.97 -9.08 -10.18
C PHE A 135 -0.67 -9.69 -10.75
N LEU A 136 0.48 -9.06 -10.48
CA LEU A 136 1.78 -9.60 -10.87
C LEU A 136 2.31 -10.72 -9.95
N GLU A 137 1.86 -10.73 -8.69
CA GLU A 137 2.21 -11.76 -7.69
C GLU A 137 1.40 -13.05 -7.88
N GLU A 138 0.16 -12.96 -8.35
CA GLU A 138 -0.72 -14.10 -8.63
C GLU A 138 -0.55 -14.65 -10.04
#